data_ac1d50bf36347c2ecf813b29594bcd15
#
_entry.id   ac1d50bf36347c2ecf813b29594bcd15
#
_cell.length_a   1.000
_cell.length_b   1.000
_cell.length_c   1.000
_cell.angle_alpha   90.00
_cell.angle_beta   90.00
_cell.angle_gamma   90.00
#
_symmetry.space_group_name_H-M   'P 1'
#
loop_
_entity.id
_entity.type
_entity.pdbx_description
1 polymer ?
#
loop_
_entity_poly.entity_id
_entity_poly.type
_entity_poly.pdbx_seq_one_letter_code
_entity_poly.pdbx_strand_id
1 'polypeptide(L)'
;MVVPLLLLALIGVIGMQVAGMQERMSANYQAVNIAFQNAEGLIREVECRLEGRPGCPASVDVDINCSAPFDAGAWAAGQGLASAPAINVRRIDSCIGTSAAHVGTGPVRDIDAVYQITVYATDAESPSRPATSASVIETIYKH
;
A
#
# COMPACT_ATOMS: atom_id res chain seq x y z
N MET A 1 -28.03 31.42 41.83
CA MET A 1 -26.56 31.21 41.60
C MET A 1 -26.20 29.78 41.21
N VAL A 2 -27.03 28.74 41.48
CA VAL A 2 -26.71 27.31 41.15
C VAL A 2 -26.88 27.00 39.66
N VAL A 3 -27.87 27.56 39.00
CA VAL A 3 -28.21 27.30 37.59
C VAL A 3 -27.06 27.62 36.61
N PRO A 4 -26.40 28.80 36.69
CA PRO A 4 -25.29 29.09 35.78
C PRO A 4 -24.06 28.19 35.99
N LEU A 5 -23.85 27.72 37.21
CA LEU A 5 -22.76 26.78 37.50
C LEU A 5 -23.03 25.40 36.89
N LEU A 6 -24.29 24.92 36.93
CA LEU A 6 -24.70 23.69 36.27
C LEU A 6 -24.55 23.76 34.75
N LEU A 7 -24.89 24.88 34.13
CA LEU A 7 -24.73 25.08 32.70
C LEU A 7 -23.25 25.08 32.29
N LEU A 8 -22.38 25.72 33.05
CA LEU A 8 -20.94 25.71 32.80
C LEU A 8 -20.34 24.31 32.95
N ALA A 9 -20.79 23.56 33.95
CA ALA A 9 -20.34 22.15 34.12
C ALA A 9 -20.78 21.27 32.96
N LEU A 10 -22.00 21.40 32.45
CA LEU A 10 -22.50 20.68 31.28
C LEU A 10 -21.68 21.00 30.01
N ILE A 11 -21.40 22.25 29.77
CA ILE A 11 -20.59 22.71 28.63
C ILE A 11 -19.17 22.12 28.73
N GLY A 12 -18.60 22.11 29.94
CA GLY A 12 -17.28 21.52 30.19
C GLY A 12 -17.23 20.03 29.87
N VAL A 13 -18.22 19.27 30.29
CA VAL A 13 -18.30 17.82 30.00
C VAL A 13 -18.47 17.53 28.52
N ILE A 14 -19.30 18.28 27.81
CA ILE A 14 -19.49 18.14 26.37
C ILE A 14 -18.18 18.48 25.64
N GLY A 15 -17.48 19.55 26.04
CA GLY A 15 -16.19 19.92 25.49
C GLY A 15 -15.13 18.82 25.63
N MET A 16 -15.07 18.17 26.78
CA MET A 16 -14.15 17.02 26.99
C MET A 16 -14.48 15.83 26.09
N GLN A 17 -15.76 15.51 25.88
CA GLN A 17 -16.16 14.43 24.99
C GLN A 17 -15.79 14.68 23.54
N VAL A 18 -15.99 15.91 23.05
CA VAL A 18 -15.62 16.32 21.70
C VAL A 18 -14.11 16.27 21.52
N ALA A 19 -13.34 16.77 22.48
CA ALA A 19 -11.89 16.73 22.44
C ALA A 19 -11.36 15.29 22.36
N GLY A 20 -11.92 14.36 23.15
CA GLY A 20 -11.54 12.94 23.08
C GLY A 20 -11.85 12.26 21.76
N MET A 21 -12.94 12.64 21.08
CA MET A 21 -13.25 12.14 19.74
C MET A 21 -12.28 12.69 18.69
N GLN A 22 -11.93 13.96 18.78
CA GLN A 22 -10.98 14.60 17.87
C GLN A 22 -9.58 13.97 18.01
N GLU A 23 -9.16 13.66 19.22
CA GLU A 23 -7.88 13.00 19.47
C GLU A 23 -7.81 11.61 18.83
N ARG A 24 -8.85 10.80 18.99
CA ARG A 24 -8.95 9.46 18.36
C ARG A 24 -8.97 9.55 16.83
N MET A 25 -9.71 10.50 16.28
CA MET A 25 -9.75 10.71 14.83
C MET A 25 -8.38 11.13 14.30
N SER A 26 -7.68 12.02 14.99
CA SER A 26 -6.32 12.45 14.63
C SER A 26 -5.34 11.28 14.68
N ALA A 27 -5.39 10.45 15.72
CA ALA A 27 -4.53 9.28 15.85
C ALA A 27 -4.77 8.25 14.72
N ASN A 28 -6.04 7.97 14.40
CA ASN A 28 -6.38 7.08 13.29
C ASN A 28 -5.90 7.62 11.95
N TYR A 29 -6.06 8.92 11.71
CA TYR A 29 -5.58 9.55 10.49
C TYR A 29 -4.06 9.46 10.36
N GLN A 30 -3.34 9.67 11.46
CA GLN A 30 -1.89 9.53 11.49
C GLN A 30 -1.46 8.08 11.18
N ALA A 31 -2.12 7.08 11.77
CA ALA A 31 -1.82 5.67 11.51
C ALA A 31 -2.01 5.30 10.03
N VAL A 32 -3.14 5.72 9.43
CA VAL A 32 -3.40 5.50 7.99
C VAL A 32 -2.34 6.18 7.13
N ASN A 33 -1.93 7.40 7.47
CA ASN A 33 -0.93 8.13 6.71
C ASN A 33 0.46 7.47 6.79
N ILE A 34 0.84 6.95 7.94
CA ILE A 34 2.09 6.19 8.11
C ILE A 34 2.04 4.90 7.26
N ALA A 35 0.94 4.13 7.33
CA ALA A 35 0.79 2.93 6.52
C ALA A 35 0.91 3.23 5.02
N PHE A 36 0.31 4.34 4.57
CA PHE A 36 0.40 4.79 3.18
C PHE A 36 1.83 5.16 2.79
N GLN A 37 2.54 5.93 3.61
CA GLN A 37 3.95 6.30 3.35
C GLN A 37 4.86 5.07 3.31
N ASN A 38 4.64 4.10 4.18
CA ASN A 38 5.38 2.83 4.16
C ASN A 38 5.13 2.07 2.86
N ALA A 39 3.88 2.02 2.40
CA ALA A 39 3.54 1.39 1.13
C ALA A 39 4.17 2.11 -0.07
N GLU A 40 4.16 3.45 -0.10
CA GLU A 40 4.86 4.22 -1.14
C GLU A 40 6.38 3.97 -1.14
N GLY A 41 6.98 3.88 0.03
CA GLY A 41 8.40 3.57 0.16
C GLY A 41 8.74 2.21 -0.45
N LEU A 42 7.90 1.19 -0.22
CA LEU A 42 8.06 -0.14 -0.79
C LEU A 42 7.86 -0.15 -2.32
N ILE A 43 6.92 0.63 -2.86
CA ILE A 43 6.76 0.75 -4.32
C ILE A 43 8.04 1.25 -4.96
N ARG A 44 8.62 2.34 -4.43
CA ARG A 44 9.87 2.91 -4.94
C ARG A 44 11.03 1.93 -4.84
N GLU A 45 11.07 1.13 -3.79
CA GLU A 45 12.06 0.06 -3.64
C GLU A 45 11.89 -1.01 -4.72
N VAL A 46 10.65 -1.43 -5.01
CA VAL A 46 10.35 -2.39 -6.08
C VAL A 46 10.72 -1.85 -7.45
N GLU A 47 10.37 -0.60 -7.75
CA GLU A 47 10.75 0.07 -8.99
C GLU A 47 12.27 0.11 -9.17
N CYS A 48 13.01 0.45 -8.11
CA CYS A 48 14.47 0.42 -8.10
C CYS A 48 15.03 -0.98 -8.43
N ARG A 49 14.43 -2.03 -7.85
CA ARG A 49 14.82 -3.42 -8.11
C ARG A 49 14.53 -3.85 -9.56
N LEU A 50 13.39 -3.43 -10.11
CA LEU A 50 13.02 -3.72 -11.50
C LEU A 50 13.94 -3.03 -12.49
N GLU A 51 14.39 -1.82 -12.18
CA GLU A 51 15.36 -1.08 -13.00
C GLU A 51 16.79 -1.68 -12.94
N GLY A 52 17.09 -2.53 -11.97
CA GLY A 52 18.41 -3.14 -11.81
C GLY A 52 19.53 -2.14 -11.58
N ARG A 53 19.24 -0.96 -11.02
CA ARG A 53 20.25 0.07 -10.77
C ARG A 53 21.27 -0.38 -9.70
N PRO A 54 22.54 0.02 -9.85
CA PRO A 54 23.52 -0.22 -8.81
C PRO A 54 23.11 0.49 -7.51
N GLY A 55 23.08 -0.26 -6.41
CA GLY A 55 22.64 0.22 -5.10
C GLY A 55 21.21 -0.14 -4.71
N CYS A 56 20.42 -0.69 -5.63
CA CYS A 56 19.12 -1.26 -5.30
C CYS A 56 19.27 -2.63 -4.62
N PRO A 57 18.32 -3.03 -3.76
CA PRO A 57 18.28 -4.38 -3.21
C PRO A 57 18.23 -5.45 -4.30
N ALA A 58 18.42 -6.71 -3.92
CA ALA A 58 18.35 -7.85 -4.84
C ALA A 58 17.03 -7.88 -5.64
N SER A 59 17.05 -8.57 -6.79
CA SER A 59 15.89 -8.73 -7.67
C SER A 59 14.62 -9.13 -6.90
N VAL A 60 13.48 -8.64 -7.36
CA VAL A 60 12.16 -9.03 -6.87
C VAL A 60 11.66 -10.23 -7.68
N ASP A 61 10.89 -11.09 -7.03
CA ASP A 61 10.21 -12.19 -7.72
C ASP A 61 9.04 -11.61 -8.55
N VAL A 62 9.00 -11.97 -9.84
CA VAL A 62 8.03 -11.47 -10.80
C VAL A 62 7.15 -12.62 -11.26
N ASP A 63 5.86 -12.55 -10.99
CA ASP A 63 4.89 -13.49 -11.52
C ASP A 63 4.62 -13.20 -13.01
N ILE A 64 4.89 -14.18 -13.84
CA ILE A 64 4.64 -14.14 -15.30
C ILE A 64 3.39 -14.92 -15.69
N ASN A 65 2.64 -15.44 -14.73
CA ASN A 65 1.49 -16.29 -14.98
C ASN A 65 0.24 -15.47 -15.33
N CYS A 66 -0.25 -15.63 -16.54
CA CYS A 66 -1.42 -14.92 -17.06
C CYS A 66 -2.73 -15.71 -16.92
N SER A 67 -2.72 -16.87 -16.31
CA SER A 67 -3.87 -17.79 -16.31
C SER A 67 -5.06 -17.34 -15.46
N ALA A 68 -4.86 -16.42 -14.52
CA ALA A 68 -5.93 -15.89 -13.69
C ALA A 68 -5.81 -14.37 -13.55
N PRO A 69 -6.94 -13.64 -13.61
CA PRO A 69 -6.95 -12.22 -13.25
C PRO A 69 -6.52 -12.08 -11.79
N PHE A 70 -5.63 -11.13 -11.52
CA PHE A 70 -5.21 -10.80 -10.17
C PHE A 70 -6.19 -9.79 -9.56
N ASP A 71 -6.71 -10.12 -8.39
CA ASP A 71 -7.55 -9.22 -7.60
C ASP A 71 -6.72 -8.73 -6.40
N ALA A 72 -6.27 -7.47 -6.50
CA ALA A 72 -5.48 -6.82 -5.45
C ALA A 72 -6.26 -6.72 -4.13
N GLY A 73 -7.58 -6.53 -4.19
CA GLY A 73 -8.43 -6.47 -3.02
C GLY A 73 -8.53 -7.81 -2.29
N ALA A 74 -8.77 -8.89 -3.03
CA ALA A 74 -8.81 -10.24 -2.47
C ALA A 74 -7.45 -10.67 -1.91
N TRP A 75 -6.36 -10.36 -2.61
CA TRP A 75 -5.00 -10.62 -2.15
C TRP A 75 -4.71 -9.86 -0.85
N ALA A 76 -5.06 -8.57 -0.80
CA ALA A 76 -4.86 -7.73 0.37
C ALA A 76 -5.69 -8.19 1.58
N ALA A 77 -6.92 -8.65 1.35
CA ALA A 77 -7.78 -9.19 2.41
C ALA A 77 -7.20 -10.46 3.06
N GLY A 78 -6.35 -11.18 2.35
CA GLY A 78 -5.60 -12.32 2.87
C GLY A 78 -4.42 -11.92 3.77
N GLN A 79 -3.99 -10.66 3.76
CA GLN A 79 -2.94 -10.13 4.62
C GLN A 79 -3.54 -9.71 5.96
N GLY A 80 -2.92 -10.07 7.05
CA GLY A 80 -3.35 -9.64 8.39
C GLY A 80 -2.54 -8.43 8.88
N LEU A 81 -3.08 -7.66 9.82
CA LEU A 81 -2.37 -6.53 10.44
C LEU A 81 -1.06 -6.94 11.15
N ALA A 82 -0.91 -8.21 11.48
CA ALA A 82 0.32 -8.77 12.05
C ALA A 82 1.31 -9.25 10.98
N SER A 83 0.93 -9.19 9.70
CA SER A 83 1.78 -9.63 8.60
C SER A 83 2.91 -8.63 8.36
N ALA A 84 4.06 -9.16 7.94
CA ALA A 84 5.12 -8.34 7.39
C ALA A 84 4.64 -7.64 6.11
N PRO A 85 5.28 -6.56 5.68
CA PRO A 85 4.99 -5.94 4.39
C PRO A 85 5.02 -6.99 3.28
N ALA A 86 4.00 -6.97 2.42
CA ALA A 86 3.86 -7.94 1.34
C ALA A 86 3.90 -7.22 -0.01
N ILE A 87 4.56 -7.85 -0.97
CA ILE A 87 4.77 -7.31 -2.31
C ILE A 87 4.35 -8.39 -3.30
N ASN A 88 3.55 -7.99 -4.28
CA ASN A 88 3.21 -8.80 -5.44
C ASN A 88 3.57 -8.02 -6.70
N VAL A 89 4.40 -8.61 -7.56
CA VAL A 89 4.81 -8.00 -8.83
C VAL A 89 4.45 -8.95 -9.96
N ARG A 90 3.67 -8.45 -10.91
CA ARG A 90 3.27 -9.23 -12.08
C ARG A 90 3.68 -8.50 -13.36
N ARG A 91 4.16 -9.27 -14.32
CA ARG A 91 4.40 -8.77 -15.66
C ARG A 91 3.13 -8.91 -16.48
N ILE A 92 2.55 -7.78 -16.92
CA ILE A 92 1.26 -7.75 -17.61
C ILE A 92 1.32 -7.58 -19.12
N ASP A 93 2.41 -7.10 -19.67
CA ASP A 93 2.61 -7.00 -21.12
C ASP A 93 2.54 -8.36 -21.81
N SER A 94 3.04 -9.41 -21.17
CA SER A 94 2.94 -10.79 -21.67
C SER A 94 1.53 -11.37 -21.61
N CYS A 95 0.65 -10.77 -20.79
CA CYS A 95 -0.72 -11.23 -20.56
C CYS A 95 -1.76 -10.54 -21.47
N ILE A 96 -1.42 -9.40 -22.03
CA ILE A 96 -2.24 -8.71 -23.01
C ILE A 96 -2.08 -9.46 -24.33
N GLY A 97 -3.00 -10.36 -24.58
CA GLY A 97 -3.06 -11.35 -25.65
C GLY A 97 -2.15 -11.10 -26.86
N THR A 98 -1.49 -12.12 -27.28
CA THR A 98 -0.58 -12.23 -28.42
C THR A 98 -1.16 -11.84 -29.78
N SER A 99 -2.32 -11.26 -29.85
CA SER A 99 -2.98 -10.72 -31.04
C SER A 99 -2.52 -9.32 -31.43
N ALA A 100 -1.79 -8.61 -30.59
CA ALA A 100 -1.02 -7.47 -31.06
C ALA A 100 0.17 -8.05 -31.86
N ALA A 101 -0.01 -8.13 -33.16
CA ALA A 101 1.00 -8.61 -34.08
C ALA A 101 2.36 -8.03 -33.71
N HIS A 102 3.20 -8.86 -33.14
CA HIS A 102 4.62 -8.61 -33.05
C HIS A 102 5.16 -8.75 -34.49
N VAL A 103 4.88 -7.71 -35.29
CA VAL A 103 5.50 -7.53 -36.61
C VAL A 103 6.91 -7.02 -36.37
N GLY A 104 7.76 -7.91 -35.88
CA GLY A 104 9.14 -7.59 -35.70
C GLY A 104 9.85 -8.84 -35.19
N THR A 105 10.61 -9.49 -36.07
CA THR A 105 11.50 -10.62 -35.76
C THR A 105 12.74 -10.19 -34.96
N GLY A 106 12.62 -9.21 -34.08
CA GLY A 106 13.68 -8.78 -33.17
C GLY A 106 13.55 -9.43 -31.80
N PRO A 107 14.66 -9.65 -31.08
CA PRO A 107 14.59 -10.08 -29.70
C PRO A 107 13.76 -9.06 -28.91
N VAL A 108 12.73 -9.54 -28.20
CA VAL A 108 11.92 -8.70 -27.29
C VAL A 108 12.90 -8.07 -26.31
N ARG A 109 13.14 -6.76 -26.50
CA ARG A 109 13.95 -6.01 -25.54
C ARG A 109 13.09 -5.83 -24.29
N ASP A 110 13.64 -6.10 -23.13
CA ASP A 110 13.00 -5.90 -21.81
C ASP A 110 12.62 -4.42 -21.55
N ILE A 111 12.98 -3.53 -22.46
CA ILE A 111 12.78 -2.07 -22.37
C ILE A 111 11.29 -1.64 -22.43
N ASP A 112 10.40 -2.52 -22.81
CA ASP A 112 8.95 -2.25 -22.92
C ASP A 112 8.13 -3.09 -21.93
N ALA A 113 8.78 -3.68 -20.94
CA ALA A 113 8.09 -4.48 -19.95
C ALA A 113 7.17 -3.62 -19.08
N VAL A 114 5.93 -4.08 -18.91
CA VAL A 114 4.93 -3.42 -18.06
C VAL A 114 4.62 -4.31 -16.87
N TYR A 115 4.78 -3.75 -15.69
CA TYR A 115 4.58 -4.43 -14.42
C TYR A 115 3.40 -3.85 -13.66
N GLN A 116 2.59 -4.72 -13.09
CA GLN A 116 1.61 -4.40 -12.07
C GLN A 116 2.25 -4.68 -10.71
N ILE A 117 2.39 -3.65 -9.90
CA ILE A 117 3.00 -3.73 -8.57
C ILE A 117 1.90 -3.50 -7.55
N THR A 118 1.68 -4.47 -6.67
CA THR A 118 0.75 -4.35 -5.55
C THR A 118 1.53 -4.52 -4.25
N VAL A 119 1.39 -3.56 -3.37
CA VAL A 119 2.09 -3.52 -2.09
C VAL A 119 1.10 -3.40 -0.95
N TYR A 120 1.31 -4.18 0.08
CA TYR A 120 0.62 -4.10 1.36
C TYR A 120 1.61 -3.67 2.45
N ALA A 121 1.28 -2.63 3.19
CA ALA A 121 2.06 -2.17 4.32
C ALA A 121 1.18 -1.74 5.49
N THR A 122 1.73 -1.80 6.69
CA THR A 122 1.07 -1.39 7.92
C THR A 122 1.75 -0.17 8.54
N ASP A 123 1.10 0.44 9.53
CA ASP A 123 1.65 1.54 10.32
C ASP A 123 2.67 1.08 11.38
N ALA A 124 2.89 -0.23 11.53
CA ALA A 124 3.88 -0.78 12.44
C ALA A 124 5.26 -0.82 11.81
N GLU A 125 6.20 -0.09 12.38
CA GLU A 125 7.62 -0.12 11.98
C GLU A 125 8.38 -1.32 12.57
N SER A 126 7.79 -2.01 13.55
CA SER A 126 8.44 -3.10 14.28
C SER A 126 7.43 -4.20 14.61
N PRO A 127 7.84 -5.47 14.53
CA PRO A 127 6.99 -6.60 14.89
C PRO A 127 6.59 -6.61 16.38
N SER A 128 7.24 -5.81 17.21
CA SER A 128 6.90 -5.65 18.62
C SER A 128 5.71 -4.72 18.89
N ARG A 129 5.35 -3.88 17.90
CA ARG A 129 4.20 -2.97 17.99
C ARG A 129 3.06 -3.51 17.13
N PRO A 130 1.87 -3.75 17.70
CA PRO A 130 0.74 -4.16 16.91
C PRO A 130 0.34 -3.04 15.93
N ALA A 131 0.16 -3.41 14.67
CA ALA A 131 -0.36 -2.49 13.67
C ALA A 131 -1.84 -2.19 13.95
N THR A 132 -2.22 -0.95 13.73
CA THR A 132 -3.59 -0.46 13.88
C THR A 132 -4.23 -0.11 12.55
N SER A 133 -3.43 0.06 11.52
CA SER A 133 -3.85 0.44 10.18
C SER A 133 -3.00 -0.24 9.12
N ALA A 134 -3.57 -0.47 7.96
CA ALA A 134 -2.88 -0.98 6.79
C ALA A 134 -3.27 -0.19 5.54
N SER A 135 -2.37 -0.16 4.57
CA SER A 135 -2.60 0.44 3.26
C SER A 135 -2.18 -0.53 2.16
N VAL A 136 -2.97 -0.54 1.09
CA VAL A 136 -2.66 -1.27 -0.14
C VAL A 136 -2.57 -0.28 -1.27
N ILE A 137 -1.49 -0.33 -2.01
CA ILE A 137 -1.29 0.51 -3.19
C ILE A 137 -1.01 -0.41 -4.37
N GLU A 138 -1.72 -0.14 -5.45
CA GLU A 138 -1.50 -0.78 -6.74
C GLU A 138 -1.05 0.27 -7.74
N THR A 139 -0.01 -0.04 -8.49
CA THR A 139 0.52 0.84 -9.54
C THR A 139 0.95 0.04 -10.76
N ILE A 140 0.97 0.71 -11.90
CA ILE A 140 1.51 0.17 -13.14
C ILE A 140 2.81 0.88 -13.44
N TYR A 141 3.87 0.09 -13.56
CA TYR A 141 5.21 0.57 -13.86
C TYR A 141 5.64 0.08 -15.24
N LYS A 142 6.15 0.99 -16.06
CA LYS A 142 6.76 0.69 -17.37
C LYS A 142 8.26 0.94 -17.28
N HIS A 143 9.03 -0.11 -17.59
CA HIS A 143 10.50 -0.05 -17.65
C HIS A 143 10.94 0.59 -18.98
#